data_d5eaadc4915dca256528172a4381e29c
#
_entry.id   d5eaadc4915dca256528172a4381e29c
#
_cell.length_a   1.000
_cell.length_b   1.000
_cell.length_c   1.000
_cell.angle_alpha   90.00
_cell.angle_beta   90.00
_cell.angle_gamma   90.00
#
_symmetry.space_group_name_H-M   'P 1'
#
loop_
_entity.id
_entity.type
_entity.pdbx_description
1 polymer ?
#
loop_
_entity_poly.entity_id
_entity_poly.type
_entity_poly.pdbx_seq_one_letter_code
_entity_poly.pdbx_strand_id
1 'polypeptide(L)'
;QSLGSLYDEKTRSMLLQPITYQGTILAIFCMKSNQMENFSRTDQRLLQVFADYIAIAIHNVLQFEDALDKSSYDYLSGIYNRSALMQYGETMLQEVLQNRHSIGVLMMDIDDFKKINDTFGHMQGDEVIRRVTAIMRQKQRHGIIARFGGEEFILLIDSISKQELYELAEDIRYACEACRIATENGTISFTISIGCYYQEHPTSALQELFNEADQRLYIAKRNGKNYVQM
;
A
#
# COMPACT_ATOMS: atom_id res chain seq x y z
N GLN A 1 -2.60 -27.71 2.92
CA GLN A 1 -2.43 -28.85 2.00
C GLN A 1 -2.56 -30.15 2.80
N SER A 2 -3.39 -31.09 2.35
CA SER A 2 -3.60 -32.36 3.05
C SER A 2 -2.35 -33.25 2.93
N LEU A 3 -1.99 -33.95 3.99
CA LEU A 3 -0.87 -34.91 4.05
C LEU A 3 -0.93 -35.98 2.92
N GLY A 4 -2.10 -36.20 2.29
CA GLY A 4 -2.27 -37.13 1.17
C GLY A 4 -1.48 -36.79 -0.10
N SER A 5 -1.10 -35.51 -0.31
CA SER A 5 -0.27 -35.09 -1.46
C SER A 5 1.23 -35.39 -1.27
N LEU A 6 1.63 -35.81 -0.08
CA LEU A 6 3.03 -36.16 0.24
C LEU A 6 3.38 -37.60 -0.11
N TYR A 7 2.41 -38.48 -0.35
CA TYR A 7 2.62 -39.88 -0.72
C TYR A 7 2.63 -40.05 -2.25
N ASP A 8 3.71 -40.63 -2.74
CA ASP A 8 3.83 -41.11 -4.10
C ASP A 8 4.06 -42.64 -4.04
N GLU A 9 3.56 -43.41 -5.02
CA GLU A 9 3.63 -44.87 -5.06
C GLU A 9 5.06 -45.46 -4.98
N LYS A 10 6.07 -44.64 -5.24
CA LYS A 10 7.49 -45.01 -5.16
C LYS A 10 8.15 -44.76 -3.81
N THR A 11 7.48 -44.04 -2.89
CA THR A 11 8.02 -43.70 -1.58
C THR A 11 7.99 -44.92 -0.65
N ARG A 12 9.14 -45.37 -0.17
CA ARG A 12 9.26 -46.50 0.74
C ARG A 12 9.75 -46.12 2.14
N SER A 13 10.40 -44.99 2.30
CA SER A 13 10.70 -44.40 3.60
C SER A 13 10.55 -42.86 3.55
N MET A 14 10.22 -42.27 4.66
CA MET A 14 9.99 -40.83 4.79
C MET A 14 10.51 -40.37 6.16
N LEU A 15 11.19 -39.23 6.15
CA LEU A 15 11.63 -38.53 7.35
C LEU A 15 10.95 -37.16 7.38
N LEU A 16 10.18 -36.90 8.45
CA LEU A 16 9.51 -35.62 8.69
C LEU A 16 10.18 -34.91 9.86
N GLN A 17 10.59 -33.70 9.65
CA GLN A 17 11.19 -32.85 10.68
C GLN A 17 10.38 -31.55 10.79
N PRO A 18 9.73 -31.26 11.93
CA PRO A 18 9.10 -29.98 12.13
C PRO A 18 10.15 -28.86 12.24
N ILE A 19 9.91 -27.75 11.58
CA ILE A 19 10.64 -26.51 11.69
C ILE A 19 9.91 -25.67 12.72
N THR A 20 10.49 -25.52 13.91
CA THR A 20 9.82 -24.86 15.05
C THR A 20 10.63 -23.65 15.52
N TYR A 21 9.93 -22.58 15.87
CA TYR A 21 10.52 -21.42 16.53
C TYR A 21 9.72 -21.07 17.78
N GLN A 22 10.37 -21.04 18.94
CA GLN A 22 9.74 -20.75 20.24
C GLN A 22 8.46 -21.57 20.51
N GLY A 23 8.47 -22.85 20.14
CA GLY A 23 7.33 -23.77 20.36
C GLY A 23 6.22 -23.72 19.29
N THR A 24 6.32 -22.82 18.32
CA THR A 24 5.37 -22.74 17.20
C THR A 24 5.94 -23.46 15.98
N ILE A 25 5.14 -24.32 15.34
CA ILE A 25 5.52 -25.00 14.09
C ILE A 25 5.34 -24.01 12.94
N LEU A 26 6.45 -23.65 12.27
CA LEU A 26 6.43 -22.75 11.10
C LEU A 26 6.25 -23.54 9.80
N ALA A 27 6.87 -24.73 9.72
CA ALA A 27 6.80 -25.58 8.54
C ALA A 27 7.17 -27.01 8.90
N ILE A 28 7.10 -27.93 7.92
CA ILE A 28 7.55 -29.31 8.06
C ILE A 28 8.51 -29.60 6.91
N PHE A 29 9.72 -29.99 7.23
CA PHE A 29 10.67 -30.52 6.27
C PHE A 29 10.38 -32.01 6.02
N CYS A 30 10.31 -32.41 4.75
CA CYS A 30 10.01 -33.76 4.35
C CYS A 30 11.08 -34.30 3.41
N MET A 31 11.73 -35.38 3.80
CA MET A 31 12.61 -36.15 2.92
C MET A 31 11.96 -37.49 2.58
N LYS A 32 12.07 -37.93 1.32
CA LYS A 32 11.49 -39.17 0.82
C LYS A 32 12.59 -40.02 0.16
N SER A 33 12.42 -41.34 0.27
CA SER A 33 13.28 -42.31 -0.42
C SER A 33 12.45 -43.46 -1.01
N ASN A 34 12.88 -43.99 -2.14
CA ASN A 34 12.37 -45.21 -2.74
C ASN A 34 13.00 -46.49 -2.15
N GLN A 35 13.90 -46.36 -1.19
CA GLN A 35 14.50 -47.47 -0.45
C GLN A 35 13.90 -47.56 0.96
N MET A 36 13.78 -48.77 1.49
CA MET A 36 13.36 -48.98 2.87
C MET A 36 14.48 -48.61 3.84
N GLU A 37 14.12 -48.07 5.01
CA GLU A 37 15.06 -47.71 6.10
C GLU A 37 16.25 -46.84 5.66
N ASN A 38 16.05 -45.97 4.70
CA ASN A 38 17.14 -45.19 4.07
C ASN A 38 17.63 -44.01 4.91
N PHE A 39 16.99 -43.70 6.05
CA PHE A 39 17.37 -42.57 6.89
C PHE A 39 18.00 -43.03 8.19
N SER A 40 19.26 -42.66 8.41
CA SER A 40 20.02 -42.95 9.62
C SER A 40 19.74 -41.93 10.74
N ARG A 41 20.21 -42.24 11.95
CA ARG A 41 20.19 -41.28 13.06
C ARG A 41 21.06 -40.04 12.78
N THR A 42 22.09 -40.19 11.97
CA THR A 42 22.92 -39.06 11.53
C THR A 42 22.12 -38.13 10.63
N ASP A 43 21.35 -38.67 9.68
CA ASP A 43 20.47 -37.88 8.80
C ASP A 43 19.42 -37.11 9.60
N GLN A 44 18.83 -37.76 10.61
CA GLN A 44 17.87 -37.11 11.52
C GLN A 44 18.50 -35.93 12.27
N ARG A 45 19.72 -36.10 12.81
CA ARG A 45 20.42 -35.00 13.50
C ARG A 45 20.78 -33.86 12.56
N LEU A 46 21.25 -34.20 11.37
CA LEU A 46 21.60 -33.22 10.35
C LEU A 46 20.36 -32.42 9.93
N LEU A 47 19.23 -33.09 9.73
CA LEU A 47 17.98 -32.49 9.38
C LEU A 47 17.45 -31.58 10.51
N GLN A 48 17.64 -31.97 11.79
CA GLN A 48 17.32 -31.10 12.92
C GLN A 48 18.13 -29.81 12.89
N VAL A 49 19.43 -29.88 12.64
CA VAL A 49 20.29 -28.68 12.53
C VAL A 49 19.82 -27.78 11.39
N PHE A 50 19.51 -28.34 10.23
CA PHE A 50 18.94 -27.56 9.13
C PHE A 50 17.58 -26.93 9.49
N ALA A 51 16.69 -27.69 10.15
CA ALA A 51 15.40 -27.20 10.59
C ALA A 51 15.55 -26.00 11.54
N ASP A 52 16.51 -26.03 12.46
CA ASP A 52 16.79 -24.95 13.40
C ASP A 52 17.28 -23.67 12.66
N TYR A 53 18.20 -23.81 11.69
CA TYR A 53 18.63 -22.69 10.86
C TYR A 53 17.52 -22.11 9.99
N ILE A 54 16.71 -22.98 9.38
CA ILE A 54 15.57 -22.55 8.56
C ILE A 54 14.53 -21.84 9.43
N ALA A 55 14.28 -22.32 10.66
CA ALA A 55 13.36 -21.68 11.60
C ALA A 55 13.78 -20.23 11.91
N ILE A 56 15.07 -20.01 12.18
CA ILE A 56 15.61 -18.66 12.41
C ILE A 56 15.48 -17.80 11.16
N ALA A 57 15.80 -18.34 9.98
CA ALA A 57 15.69 -17.60 8.72
C ALA A 57 14.24 -17.18 8.42
N ILE A 58 13.27 -18.09 8.55
CA ILE A 58 11.84 -17.80 8.38
C ILE A 58 11.39 -16.74 9.38
N HIS A 59 11.76 -16.91 10.66
CA HIS A 59 11.39 -15.93 11.68
C HIS A 59 11.92 -14.53 11.36
N ASN A 60 13.19 -14.42 10.96
CA ASN A 60 13.80 -13.14 10.60
C ASN A 60 13.10 -12.49 9.40
N VAL A 61 12.71 -13.26 8.37
CA VAL A 61 11.95 -12.76 7.22
C VAL A 61 10.59 -12.24 7.67
N LEU A 62 9.84 -13.02 8.47
CA LEU A 62 8.53 -12.61 8.97
C LEU A 62 8.60 -11.35 9.86
N GLN A 63 9.65 -11.23 10.69
CA GLN A 63 9.89 -10.02 11.50
C GLN A 63 10.22 -8.80 10.61
N PHE A 64 10.99 -9.02 9.55
CA PHE A 64 11.32 -7.96 8.59
C PHE A 64 10.09 -7.50 7.81
N GLU A 65 9.25 -8.43 7.35
CA GLU A 65 7.97 -8.11 6.69
C GLU A 65 7.03 -7.35 7.64
N ASP A 66 6.86 -7.77 8.89
CA ASP A 66 6.04 -7.06 9.89
C ASP A 66 6.60 -5.65 10.20
N ALA A 67 7.93 -5.49 10.22
CA ALA A 67 8.57 -4.20 10.38
C ALA A 67 8.38 -3.29 9.15
N LEU A 68 8.43 -3.84 7.93
CA LEU A 68 8.13 -3.12 6.69
C LEU A 68 6.67 -2.70 6.65
N ASP A 69 5.72 -3.59 6.97
CA ASP A 69 4.30 -3.28 7.01
C ASP A 69 3.98 -2.17 8.01
N LYS A 70 4.55 -2.23 9.22
CA LYS A 70 4.42 -1.16 10.22
C LYS A 70 5.05 0.16 9.76
N SER A 71 6.10 0.10 8.94
CA SER A 71 6.76 1.27 8.33
C SER A 71 6.08 1.76 7.05
N SER A 72 5.09 1.05 6.51
CA SER A 72 4.44 1.37 5.23
C SER A 72 3.31 2.38 5.35
N TYR A 73 2.80 2.60 6.54
CA TYR A 73 1.65 3.50 6.77
C TYR A 73 2.07 4.81 7.44
N ASP A 74 1.39 5.89 7.07
CA ASP A 74 1.45 7.15 7.81
C ASP A 74 0.64 7.04 9.11
N TYR A 75 1.26 7.32 10.24
CA TYR A 75 0.68 7.11 11.58
C TYR A 75 -0.56 7.97 11.86
N LEU A 76 -0.66 9.16 11.24
CA LEU A 76 -1.78 10.08 11.44
C LEU A 76 -2.99 9.71 10.60
N SER A 77 -2.75 9.45 9.33
CA SER A 77 -3.79 9.20 8.33
C SER A 77 -4.16 7.71 8.18
N GLY A 78 -3.23 6.81 8.54
CA GLY A 78 -3.40 5.36 8.40
C GLY A 78 -3.44 4.86 6.96
N ILE A 79 -3.19 5.70 5.94
CA ILE A 79 -2.95 5.33 4.55
C ILE A 79 -1.46 5.09 4.32
N TYR A 80 -1.08 4.60 3.15
CA TYR A 80 0.33 4.40 2.83
C TYR A 80 1.13 5.70 2.97
N ASN A 81 2.38 5.58 3.38
CA ASN A 81 3.33 6.67 3.35
C ASN A 81 4.02 6.75 1.99
N ARG A 82 4.86 7.78 1.81
CA ARG A 82 5.60 8.00 0.55
C ARG A 82 6.47 6.80 0.15
N SER A 83 7.12 6.13 1.11
CA SER A 83 8.00 4.99 0.83
C SER A 83 7.22 3.80 0.28
N ALA A 84 6.10 3.47 0.90
CA ALA A 84 5.19 2.41 0.47
C ALA A 84 4.55 2.73 -0.90
N LEU A 85 4.16 4.00 -1.13
CA LEU A 85 3.67 4.44 -2.44
C LEU A 85 4.68 4.16 -3.54
N MET A 86 5.95 4.50 -3.33
CA MET A 86 7.00 4.25 -4.33
C MET A 86 7.17 2.75 -4.59
N GLN A 87 7.24 1.95 -3.53
CA GLN A 87 7.44 0.51 -3.64
C GLN A 87 6.26 -0.20 -4.33
N TYR A 88 5.03 0.01 -3.85
CA TYR A 88 3.84 -0.64 -4.40
C TYR A 88 3.42 -0.04 -5.74
N GLY A 89 3.67 1.26 -5.94
CA GLY A 89 3.42 1.94 -7.19
C GLY A 89 4.27 1.43 -8.34
N GLU A 90 5.55 1.12 -8.10
CA GLU A 90 6.42 0.49 -9.11
C GLU A 90 5.92 -0.91 -9.48
N THR A 91 5.46 -1.69 -8.50
CA THR A 91 4.87 -3.01 -8.75
C THR A 91 3.59 -2.88 -9.59
N MET A 92 2.68 -1.98 -9.22
CA MET A 92 1.46 -1.71 -9.98
C MET A 92 1.78 -1.26 -11.42
N LEU A 93 2.76 -0.37 -11.60
CA LEU A 93 3.16 0.11 -12.92
C LEU A 93 3.68 -1.04 -13.81
N GLN A 94 4.46 -1.97 -13.24
CA GLN A 94 4.91 -3.15 -13.99
C GLN A 94 3.74 -4.04 -14.45
N GLU A 95 2.75 -4.26 -13.59
CA GLU A 95 1.54 -5.01 -13.94
C GLU A 95 0.71 -4.30 -15.03
N VAL A 96 0.56 -2.98 -14.92
CA VAL A 96 -0.11 -2.13 -15.91
C VAL A 96 0.59 -2.22 -17.29
N LEU A 97 1.93 -2.15 -17.30
CA LEU A 97 2.72 -2.29 -18.54
C LEU A 97 2.58 -3.66 -19.17
N GLN A 98 2.62 -4.74 -18.36
CA GLN A 98 2.48 -6.11 -18.85
C GLN A 98 1.09 -6.39 -19.44
N ASN A 99 0.05 -5.89 -18.79
CA ASN A 99 -1.34 -6.14 -19.16
C ASN A 99 -1.90 -5.08 -20.13
N ARG A 100 -1.13 -4.04 -20.47
CA ARG A 100 -1.55 -2.90 -21.30
C ARG A 100 -2.78 -2.19 -20.75
N HIS A 101 -2.85 -2.05 -19.43
CA HIS A 101 -3.89 -1.31 -18.76
C HIS A 101 -3.58 0.19 -18.76
N SER A 102 -4.60 1.00 -18.53
CA SER A 102 -4.45 2.43 -18.28
C SER A 102 -4.00 2.68 -16.83
N ILE A 103 -3.48 3.88 -16.59
CA ILE A 103 -3.11 4.35 -15.25
C ILE A 103 -3.58 5.79 -15.05
N GLY A 104 -4.10 6.07 -13.85
CA GLY A 104 -4.50 7.39 -13.40
C GLY A 104 -3.77 7.79 -12.12
N VAL A 105 -3.42 9.06 -12.03
CA VAL A 105 -2.81 9.68 -10.84
C VAL A 105 -3.61 10.89 -10.45
N LEU A 106 -3.99 10.98 -9.17
CA LEU A 106 -4.48 12.21 -8.54
C LEU A 106 -3.43 12.68 -7.55
N MET A 107 -2.86 13.86 -7.78
CA MET A 107 -2.05 14.60 -6.80
C MET A 107 -2.94 15.62 -6.13
N MET A 108 -3.02 15.61 -4.82
CA MET A 108 -3.99 16.38 -4.04
C MET A 108 -3.31 17.14 -2.91
N ASP A 109 -3.81 18.33 -2.59
CA ASP A 109 -3.27 19.15 -1.50
C ASP A 109 -4.42 19.96 -0.85
N ILE A 110 -4.40 20.01 0.48
CA ILE A 110 -5.41 20.75 1.26
C ILE A 110 -5.15 22.25 1.13
N ASP A 111 -6.12 22.97 0.61
CA ASP A 111 -6.00 24.40 0.39
C ASP A 111 -5.86 25.17 1.71
N ASP A 112 -4.88 26.08 1.76
CA ASP A 112 -4.64 26.96 2.90
C ASP A 112 -4.47 26.21 4.25
N PHE A 113 -3.92 24.98 4.24
CA PHE A 113 -3.79 24.15 5.42
C PHE A 113 -3.03 24.84 6.57
N LYS A 114 -1.99 25.62 6.24
CA LYS A 114 -1.29 26.43 7.24
C LYS A 114 -2.22 27.38 7.96
N LYS A 115 -3.16 28.04 7.27
CA LYS A 115 -4.13 28.95 7.86
C LYS A 115 -5.09 28.23 8.82
N ILE A 116 -5.45 26.97 8.49
CA ILE A 116 -6.24 26.13 9.39
C ILE A 116 -5.47 25.86 10.68
N ASN A 117 -4.20 25.45 10.58
CA ASN A 117 -3.34 25.23 11.74
C ASN A 117 -3.14 26.50 12.59
N ASP A 118 -2.90 27.63 11.93
CA ASP A 118 -2.68 28.91 12.62
C ASP A 118 -3.94 29.42 13.33
N THR A 119 -5.14 29.07 12.82
CA THR A 119 -6.43 29.53 13.37
C THR A 119 -6.98 28.59 14.44
N PHE A 120 -6.91 27.27 14.22
CA PHE A 120 -7.57 26.27 15.04
C PHE A 120 -6.61 25.36 15.82
N GLY A 121 -5.30 25.47 15.56
CA GLY A 121 -4.25 24.64 16.14
C GLY A 121 -3.98 23.34 15.38
N HIS A 122 -2.79 22.78 15.60
CA HIS A 122 -2.31 21.59 14.88
C HIS A 122 -3.20 20.36 15.10
N MET A 123 -3.78 20.18 16.30
CA MET A 123 -4.69 19.05 16.56
C MET A 123 -5.92 19.07 15.64
N GLN A 124 -6.42 20.25 15.31
CA GLN A 124 -7.54 20.41 14.38
C GLN A 124 -7.10 20.23 12.92
N GLY A 125 -5.88 20.65 12.57
CA GLY A 125 -5.28 20.31 11.28
C GLY A 125 -5.13 18.79 11.10
N ASP A 126 -4.72 18.08 12.13
CA ASP A 126 -4.66 16.61 12.11
C ASP A 126 -6.03 15.97 11.86
N GLU A 127 -7.10 16.55 12.44
CA GLU A 127 -8.47 16.07 12.19
C GLU A 127 -8.90 16.32 10.74
N VAL A 128 -8.50 17.45 10.13
CA VAL A 128 -8.73 17.72 8.70
C VAL A 128 -8.05 16.64 7.84
N ILE A 129 -6.78 16.30 8.12
CA ILE A 129 -6.06 15.22 7.42
C ILE A 129 -6.82 13.89 7.53
N ARG A 130 -7.31 13.53 8.74
CA ARG A 130 -8.10 12.29 8.91
C ARG A 130 -9.40 12.32 8.12
N ARG A 131 -10.08 13.47 8.03
CA ARG A 131 -11.32 13.64 7.25
C ARG A 131 -11.07 13.48 5.76
N VAL A 132 -10.04 14.13 5.22
CA VAL A 132 -9.65 13.96 3.81
C VAL A 132 -9.38 12.49 3.51
N THR A 133 -8.60 11.82 4.34
CA THR A 133 -8.30 10.40 4.20
C THR A 133 -9.55 9.52 4.23
N ALA A 134 -10.48 9.80 5.16
CA ALA A 134 -11.74 9.06 5.25
C ALA A 134 -12.60 9.24 3.99
N ILE A 135 -12.65 10.46 3.44
CA ILE A 135 -13.35 10.78 2.18
C ILE A 135 -12.72 9.99 1.03
N MET A 136 -11.40 10.01 0.89
CA MET A 136 -10.70 9.28 -0.16
C MET A 136 -11.00 7.78 -0.10
N ARG A 137 -10.91 7.17 1.08
CA ARG A 137 -11.22 5.74 1.29
C ARG A 137 -12.67 5.38 0.98
N GLN A 138 -13.60 6.28 1.27
CA GLN A 138 -15.02 6.07 0.98
C GLN A 138 -15.33 6.14 -0.52
N LYS A 139 -14.67 7.05 -1.23
CA LYS A 139 -14.90 7.29 -2.66
C LYS A 139 -14.18 6.28 -3.53
N GLN A 140 -13.07 5.74 -3.06
CA GLN A 140 -12.25 4.83 -3.83
C GLN A 140 -12.29 3.40 -3.29
N ARG A 141 -12.39 2.41 -4.23
CA ARG A 141 -12.47 0.99 -3.91
C ARG A 141 -11.20 0.20 -4.22
N HIS A 142 -10.35 0.68 -5.12
CA HIS A 142 -9.09 0.01 -5.53
C HIS A 142 -8.01 1.04 -5.87
N GLY A 143 -6.75 0.62 -5.85
CA GLY A 143 -5.59 1.48 -6.07
C GLY A 143 -4.83 1.80 -4.78
N ILE A 144 -3.81 2.64 -4.89
CA ILE A 144 -2.91 3.00 -3.80
C ILE A 144 -3.22 4.43 -3.36
N ILE A 145 -3.67 4.59 -2.11
CA ILE A 145 -3.84 5.90 -1.46
C ILE A 145 -2.66 6.12 -0.52
N ALA A 146 -1.95 7.23 -0.68
CA ALA A 146 -0.80 7.54 0.14
C ALA A 146 -0.77 9.01 0.57
N ARG A 147 -0.19 9.26 1.74
CA ARG A 147 0.20 10.59 2.17
C ARG A 147 1.62 10.86 1.67
N PHE A 148 1.76 11.82 0.78
CA PHE A 148 3.01 12.11 0.10
C PHE A 148 3.86 13.14 0.85
N GLY A 149 3.19 14.10 1.50
CA GLY A 149 3.78 15.16 2.31
C GLY A 149 2.91 15.53 3.50
N GLY A 150 3.12 16.68 4.09
CA GLY A 150 2.37 17.15 5.26
C GLY A 150 0.85 17.21 5.03
N GLU A 151 0.44 17.89 3.97
CA GLU A 151 -0.95 18.09 3.53
C GLU A 151 -1.23 17.55 2.12
N GLU A 152 -0.26 16.79 1.57
CA GLU A 152 -0.27 16.27 0.22
C GLU A 152 -0.60 14.79 0.18
N PHE A 153 -1.45 14.39 -0.75
CA PHE A 153 -1.90 13.01 -0.95
C PHE A 153 -1.77 12.60 -2.41
N ILE A 154 -1.50 11.33 -2.63
CA ILE A 154 -1.52 10.71 -3.95
C ILE A 154 -2.50 9.55 -3.95
N LEU A 155 -3.24 9.46 -5.05
CA LEU A 155 -4.03 8.31 -5.41
C LEU A 155 -3.55 7.78 -6.76
N LEU A 156 -3.08 6.54 -6.79
CA LEU A 156 -2.64 5.84 -7.98
C LEU A 156 -3.62 4.71 -8.28
N ILE A 157 -4.16 4.67 -9.50
CA ILE A 157 -5.21 3.73 -9.92
C ILE A 157 -4.86 3.14 -11.28
N ASP A 158 -4.96 1.84 -11.39
CA ASP A 158 -4.89 1.12 -12.66
C ASP A 158 -6.28 0.88 -13.26
N SER A 159 -6.32 0.53 -14.53
CA SER A 159 -7.54 0.08 -15.22
C SER A 159 -8.75 1.04 -15.09
N ILE A 160 -8.48 2.34 -15.11
CA ILE A 160 -9.48 3.40 -15.02
C ILE A 160 -9.55 4.16 -16.35
N SER A 161 -10.72 4.64 -16.73
CA SER A 161 -10.86 5.56 -17.85
C SER A 161 -10.56 7.01 -17.45
N LYS A 162 -10.25 7.85 -18.43
CA LYS A 162 -10.00 9.27 -18.20
C LYS A 162 -11.20 9.97 -17.55
N GLN A 163 -12.42 9.63 -17.98
CA GLN A 163 -13.64 10.20 -17.46
C GLN A 163 -13.90 9.79 -16.00
N GLU A 164 -13.77 8.49 -15.69
CA GLU A 164 -13.93 7.99 -14.32
C GLU A 164 -12.91 8.61 -13.35
N LEU A 165 -11.65 8.79 -13.79
CA LEU A 165 -10.63 9.45 -12.99
C LEU A 165 -11.00 10.90 -12.66
N TYR A 166 -11.53 11.65 -13.65
CA TYR A 166 -11.98 13.03 -13.45
C TYR A 166 -13.20 13.10 -12.52
N GLU A 167 -14.20 12.23 -12.72
CA GLU A 167 -15.39 12.14 -11.88
C GLU A 167 -15.01 11.79 -10.42
N LEU A 168 -14.09 10.86 -10.22
CA LEU A 168 -13.58 10.52 -8.90
C LEU A 168 -12.90 11.72 -8.23
N ALA A 169 -12.08 12.46 -8.96
CA ALA A 169 -11.42 13.66 -8.46
C ALA A 169 -12.43 14.72 -8.03
N GLU A 170 -13.44 15.01 -8.85
CA GLU A 170 -14.52 15.95 -8.52
C GLU A 170 -15.35 15.46 -7.32
N ASP A 171 -15.65 14.18 -7.24
CA ASP A 171 -16.34 13.57 -6.10
C ASP A 171 -15.60 13.78 -4.78
N ILE A 172 -14.26 13.59 -4.79
CA ILE A 172 -13.40 13.84 -3.61
C ILE A 172 -13.40 15.33 -3.29
N ARG A 173 -13.20 16.20 -4.28
CA ARG A 173 -13.19 17.65 -4.10
C ARG A 173 -14.51 18.16 -3.49
N TYR A 174 -15.66 17.79 -4.06
CA TYR A 174 -16.98 18.17 -3.54
C TYR A 174 -17.24 17.64 -2.13
N ALA A 175 -16.82 16.43 -1.83
CA ALA A 175 -16.98 15.86 -0.50
C ALA A 175 -16.12 16.60 0.55
N CYS A 176 -14.92 17.04 0.18
CA CYS A 176 -14.08 17.89 1.03
C CYS A 176 -14.70 19.27 1.23
N GLU A 177 -15.14 19.93 0.15
CA GLU A 177 -15.82 21.23 0.20
C GLU A 177 -17.10 21.20 1.05
N ALA A 178 -17.84 20.10 1.03
CA ALA A 178 -19.05 19.93 1.83
C ALA A 178 -18.77 19.56 3.29
N CYS A 179 -17.55 19.11 3.60
CA CYS A 179 -17.19 18.66 4.94
C CYS A 179 -17.19 19.83 5.95
N ARG A 180 -17.72 19.59 7.14
CA ARG A 180 -17.71 20.53 8.25
C ARG A 180 -17.25 19.82 9.51
N ILE A 181 -16.28 20.39 10.20
CA ILE A 181 -15.74 19.86 11.45
C ILE A 181 -16.10 20.84 12.56
N ALA A 182 -16.97 20.43 13.48
CA ALA A 182 -17.31 21.22 14.63
C ALA A 182 -16.15 21.21 15.64
N THR A 183 -15.79 22.38 16.15
CA THR A 183 -14.77 22.56 17.19
C THR A 183 -15.30 23.50 18.27
N GLU A 184 -14.63 23.58 19.42
CA GLU A 184 -14.96 24.55 20.48
C GLU A 184 -14.86 26.01 20.00
N ASN A 185 -13.97 26.27 19.04
CA ASN A 185 -13.69 27.61 18.50
C ASN A 185 -14.45 27.94 17.20
N GLY A 186 -15.43 27.12 16.82
CA GLY A 186 -16.21 27.30 15.62
C GLY A 186 -16.23 26.08 14.69
N THR A 187 -16.57 26.28 13.44
CA THR A 187 -16.65 25.21 12.44
C THR A 187 -15.54 25.38 11.41
N ILE A 188 -14.75 24.33 11.20
CA ILE A 188 -13.75 24.28 10.13
C ILE A 188 -14.43 23.84 8.84
N SER A 189 -14.22 24.63 7.79
CA SER A 189 -14.46 24.25 6.40
C SER A 189 -13.13 24.29 5.66
N PHE A 190 -12.93 23.39 4.74
CA PHE A 190 -11.70 23.30 3.95
C PHE A 190 -12.02 22.85 2.54
N THR A 191 -11.10 23.11 1.63
CA THR A 191 -11.16 22.66 0.25
C THR A 191 -9.86 21.94 -0.11
N ILE A 192 -9.85 21.31 -1.27
CA ILE A 192 -8.71 20.55 -1.78
C ILE A 192 -8.54 20.88 -3.26
N SER A 193 -7.31 21.11 -3.68
CA SER A 193 -6.94 21.22 -5.09
C SER A 193 -6.39 19.90 -5.58
N ILE A 194 -6.73 19.51 -6.82
CA ILE A 194 -6.40 18.21 -7.39
C ILE A 194 -5.80 18.37 -8.79
N GLY A 195 -4.64 17.79 -9.01
CA GLY A 195 -4.05 17.57 -10.32
C GLY A 195 -4.29 16.15 -10.78
N CYS A 196 -4.94 15.97 -11.93
CA CYS A 196 -5.24 14.66 -12.51
C CYS A 196 -4.32 14.39 -13.69
N TYR A 197 -3.68 13.23 -13.71
CA TYR A 197 -2.95 12.74 -14.86
C TYR A 197 -3.42 11.36 -15.26
N TYR A 198 -3.59 11.15 -16.56
CA TYR A 198 -4.07 9.88 -17.13
C TYR A 198 -3.20 9.45 -18.31
N GLN A 199 -2.84 8.18 -18.34
CA GLN A 199 -2.24 7.53 -19.51
C GLN A 199 -2.99 6.24 -19.86
N GLU A 200 -3.43 6.15 -21.10
CA GLU A 200 -4.11 4.93 -21.62
C GLU A 200 -3.11 3.78 -21.80
N HIS A 201 -1.92 4.11 -22.31
CA HIS A 201 -0.81 3.18 -22.49
C HIS A 201 0.45 3.79 -21.87
N PRO A 202 0.70 3.56 -20.58
CA PRO A 202 1.85 4.15 -19.91
C PRO A 202 3.16 3.63 -20.51
N THR A 203 4.10 4.56 -20.69
CA THR A 203 5.47 4.29 -21.14
C THR A 203 6.50 4.95 -20.24
N SER A 204 6.03 5.77 -19.32
CA SER A 204 6.85 6.61 -18.43
C SER A 204 7.14 5.91 -17.11
N ALA A 205 8.21 6.31 -16.45
CA ALA A 205 8.52 5.90 -15.10
C ALA A 205 7.49 6.49 -14.10
N LEU A 206 7.30 5.83 -12.95
CA LEU A 206 6.35 6.26 -11.92
C LEU A 206 6.56 7.72 -11.50
N GLN A 207 7.80 8.16 -11.37
CA GLN A 207 8.13 9.54 -11.01
C GLN A 207 7.66 10.56 -12.04
N GLU A 208 7.67 10.22 -13.33
CA GLU A 208 7.18 11.11 -14.39
C GLU A 208 5.66 11.27 -14.30
N LEU A 209 4.93 10.19 -14.00
CA LEU A 209 3.48 10.25 -13.78
C LEU A 209 3.14 11.20 -12.62
N PHE A 210 3.90 11.13 -11.54
CA PHE A 210 3.71 12.03 -10.39
C PHE A 210 4.06 13.48 -10.73
N ASN A 211 5.15 13.72 -11.46
CA ASN A 211 5.53 15.07 -11.88
C ASN A 211 4.46 15.73 -12.78
N GLU A 212 3.85 14.95 -13.67
CA GLU A 212 2.78 15.41 -14.54
C GLU A 212 1.50 15.76 -13.76
N ALA A 213 1.16 14.97 -12.74
CA ALA A 213 0.04 15.26 -11.86
C ALA A 213 0.32 16.50 -10.97
N ASP A 214 1.56 16.68 -10.49
CA ASP A 214 1.98 17.82 -9.69
C ASP A 214 1.92 19.15 -10.47
N GLN A 215 2.34 19.14 -11.74
CA GLN A 215 2.18 20.32 -12.61
C GLN A 215 0.71 20.73 -12.74
N ARG A 216 -0.20 19.78 -12.84
CA ARG A 216 -1.65 20.04 -12.89
C ARG A 216 -2.18 20.55 -11.56
N LEU A 217 -1.72 20.00 -10.45
CA LEU A 217 -2.05 20.51 -9.11
C LEU A 217 -1.61 21.98 -8.95
N TYR A 218 -0.41 22.30 -9.40
CA TYR A 218 0.07 23.67 -9.39
C TYR A 218 -0.84 24.61 -10.21
N ILE A 219 -1.33 24.18 -11.38
CA ILE A 219 -2.29 24.94 -12.20
C ILE A 219 -3.62 25.09 -11.44
N ALA A 220 -4.14 24.03 -10.81
CA ALA A 220 -5.36 24.08 -10.01
C ALA A 220 -5.26 25.11 -8.88
N LYS A 221 -4.16 25.13 -8.14
CA LYS A 221 -3.90 26.10 -7.07
C LYS A 221 -3.86 27.55 -7.61
N ARG A 222 -3.28 27.77 -8.80
CA ARG A 222 -3.22 29.09 -9.44
C ARG A 222 -4.55 29.58 -9.99
N ASN A 223 -5.42 28.66 -10.38
CA ASN A 223 -6.77 28.97 -10.90
C ASN A 223 -7.80 29.29 -9.80
N GLY A 224 -7.35 29.48 -8.56
CA GLY A 224 -8.20 29.91 -7.44
C GLY A 224 -8.44 28.85 -6.40
N LYS A 225 -7.73 27.71 -6.47
CA LYS A 225 -7.89 26.57 -5.53
C LYS A 225 -9.27 25.92 -5.65
N ASN A 226 -9.57 24.90 -4.80
CA ASN A 226 -10.83 24.15 -4.85
C ASN A 226 -11.20 23.73 -6.27
N TYR A 227 -10.24 23.18 -6.98
CA TYR A 227 -10.33 22.95 -8.42
C TYR A 227 -9.64 21.64 -8.82
N VAL A 228 -10.22 20.95 -9.80
CA VAL A 228 -9.63 19.78 -10.45
C VAL A 228 -9.05 20.19 -11.80
N GLN A 229 -7.76 20.03 -11.99
CA GLN A 229 -7.06 20.22 -13.27
C GLN A 229 -6.68 18.87 -13.87
N MET A 230 -7.18 18.58 -15.07
CA MET A 230 -6.78 17.43 -15.88
C MET A 230 -5.87 17.85 -17.02
#